data_89732a6087cd925b5be7b492ea96cf9e
#
_entry.id   89732a6087cd925b5be7b492ea96cf9e
#
_cell.length_a   1.000
_cell.length_b   1.000
_cell.length_c   1.000
_cell.angle_alpha   90.00
_cell.angle_beta   90.00
_cell.angle_gamma   90.00
#
_symmetry.space_group_name_H-M   'P 1'
#
loop_
_entity.id
_entity.type
_entity.pdbx_description
1 polymer ?
#
loop_
_entity_poly.entity_id
_entity_poly.type
_entity_poly.pdbx_seq_one_letter_code
_entity_poly.pdbx_strand_id
1 'polypeptide(L)'
;LAMTEPRTTRQDAVKALKRELILDAARQVFEVEGLEGASIRAIARQAGYTAGAIYFHFPSKEAIYGAVLDESLDRLNAAVRDAVATAPDTPPDRLRAAALTFFAFYARNPRDLDLGFYLFRGGLQPRGLTDTLDAALNEKLAASLAPIGAALADMGFDDAACRAVTADTFGHAVGLLTLHHTGRIRMFGCSADDLMRGYVEALVGRLAG
;
A
#
# COMPACT_ATOMS: atom_id res chain seq x y z
N LEU A 1 11.19 -25.86 -27.07
CA LEU A 1 10.43 -26.43 -25.93
C LEU A 1 9.37 -25.40 -25.53
N ALA A 2 8.11 -25.68 -25.88
CA ALA A 2 6.99 -24.87 -25.47
C ALA A 2 6.71 -25.16 -23.98
N MET A 3 6.87 -24.16 -23.11
CA MET A 3 6.41 -24.24 -21.73
C MET A 3 4.88 -24.23 -21.76
N THR A 4 4.26 -25.37 -21.44
CA THR A 4 2.81 -25.49 -21.27
C THR A 4 2.43 -24.81 -19.96
N GLU A 5 1.71 -23.69 -20.03
CA GLU A 5 1.11 -23.09 -18.84
C GLU A 5 0.20 -24.11 -18.12
N PRO A 6 0.24 -24.19 -16.78
CA PRO A 6 -0.65 -25.10 -16.05
C PRO A 6 -2.09 -24.68 -16.28
N ARG A 7 -2.91 -25.56 -16.88
CA ARG A 7 -4.35 -25.33 -17.05
C ARG A 7 -5.00 -25.28 -15.68
N THR A 8 -5.41 -24.07 -15.28
CA THR A 8 -6.25 -23.87 -14.09
C THR A 8 -7.50 -24.74 -14.19
N THR A 9 -7.72 -25.61 -13.22
CA THR A 9 -8.91 -26.46 -13.26
C THR A 9 -10.17 -25.62 -13.00
N ARG A 10 -11.35 -26.09 -13.44
CA ARG A 10 -12.63 -25.42 -13.15
C ARG A 10 -12.83 -25.23 -11.63
N GLN A 11 -12.34 -26.15 -10.82
CA GLN A 11 -12.40 -26.06 -9.35
C GLN A 11 -11.52 -24.94 -8.81
N ASP A 12 -10.32 -24.76 -9.35
CA ASP A 12 -9.41 -23.66 -8.96
C ASP A 12 -10.01 -22.31 -9.31
N ALA A 13 -10.61 -22.18 -10.50
CA ALA A 13 -11.29 -20.95 -10.92
C ALA A 13 -12.48 -20.61 -10.00
N VAL A 14 -13.29 -21.60 -9.61
CA VAL A 14 -14.40 -21.40 -8.66
C VAL A 14 -13.87 -21.01 -7.26
N LYS A 15 -12.78 -21.63 -6.82
CA LYS A 15 -12.15 -21.32 -5.53
C LYS A 15 -11.60 -19.89 -5.53
N ALA A 16 -10.94 -19.47 -6.61
CA ALA A 16 -10.43 -18.10 -6.76
C ALA A 16 -11.59 -17.09 -6.75
N LEU A 17 -12.65 -17.31 -7.51
CA LEU A 17 -13.81 -16.42 -7.53
C LEU A 17 -14.45 -16.27 -6.15
N LYS A 18 -14.60 -17.37 -5.40
CA LYS A 18 -15.13 -17.32 -4.04
C LYS A 18 -14.23 -16.52 -3.10
N ARG A 19 -12.90 -16.67 -3.26
CA ARG A 19 -11.92 -15.91 -2.47
C ARG A 19 -12.08 -14.40 -2.74
N GLU A 20 -12.22 -13.98 -4.00
CA GLU A 20 -12.44 -12.58 -4.38
C GLU A 20 -13.73 -12.02 -3.76
N LEU A 21 -14.85 -12.76 -3.85
CA LEU A 21 -16.11 -12.33 -3.24
C LEU A 21 -16.00 -12.14 -1.72
N ILE A 22 -15.21 -12.99 -1.06
CA ILE A 22 -14.93 -12.83 0.39
C ILE A 22 -14.10 -11.58 0.65
N LEU A 23 -13.07 -11.30 -0.16
CA LEU A 23 -12.23 -10.11 -0.01
C LEU A 23 -13.00 -8.82 -0.29
N ASP A 24 -13.89 -8.81 -1.30
CA ASP A 24 -14.78 -7.68 -1.59
C ASP A 24 -15.71 -7.37 -0.42
N ALA A 25 -16.33 -8.40 0.15
CA ALA A 25 -17.18 -8.28 1.33
C ALA A 25 -16.38 -7.80 2.55
N ALA A 26 -15.15 -8.32 2.72
CA ALA A 26 -14.28 -7.94 3.82
C ALA A 26 -13.86 -6.46 3.74
N ARG A 27 -13.53 -5.93 2.54
CA ARG A 27 -13.23 -4.52 2.33
C ARG A 27 -14.37 -3.63 2.84
N GLN A 28 -15.62 -3.98 2.51
CA GLN A 28 -16.79 -3.23 2.94
C GLN A 28 -16.99 -3.28 4.45
N VAL A 29 -16.80 -4.45 5.06
CA VAL A 29 -16.93 -4.61 6.51
C VAL A 29 -15.82 -3.86 7.25
N PHE A 30 -14.57 -3.97 6.78
CA PHE A 30 -13.44 -3.24 7.39
C PHE A 30 -13.59 -1.72 7.26
N GLU A 31 -14.19 -1.25 6.18
CA GLU A 31 -14.48 0.17 5.98
C GLU A 31 -15.45 0.73 7.04
N VAL A 32 -16.51 -0.03 7.35
CA VAL A 32 -17.57 0.42 8.26
C VAL A 32 -17.20 0.18 9.72
N GLU A 33 -16.68 -1.00 10.03
CA GLU A 33 -16.49 -1.49 11.40
C GLU A 33 -15.03 -1.37 11.87
N GLY A 34 -14.09 -1.09 10.97
CA GLY A 34 -12.65 -1.24 11.23
C GLY A 34 -12.26 -2.70 11.43
N LEU A 35 -10.97 -3.00 11.58
CA LEU A 35 -10.54 -4.39 11.81
C LEU A 35 -10.96 -4.89 13.20
N GLU A 36 -10.93 -4.05 14.24
CA GLU A 36 -11.29 -4.47 15.59
C GLU A 36 -12.77 -4.82 15.71
N GLY A 37 -13.65 -4.00 15.10
CA GLY A 37 -15.10 -4.23 15.09
C GLY A 37 -15.54 -5.36 14.16
N ALA A 38 -14.78 -5.62 13.10
CA ALA A 38 -15.10 -6.64 12.11
C ALA A 38 -15.06 -8.06 12.68
N SER A 39 -15.92 -8.92 12.18
CA SER A 39 -15.98 -10.34 12.53
C SER A 39 -16.14 -11.21 11.29
N ILE A 40 -15.68 -12.47 11.38
CA ILE A 40 -15.89 -13.47 10.31
C ILE A 40 -17.39 -13.63 10.01
N ARG A 41 -18.25 -13.49 11.01
CA ARG A 41 -19.71 -13.58 10.81
C ARG A 41 -20.25 -12.38 10.02
N ALA A 42 -19.74 -11.17 10.27
CA ALA A 42 -20.12 -9.98 9.50
C ALA A 42 -19.67 -10.11 8.04
N ILE A 43 -18.43 -10.53 7.82
CA ILE A 43 -17.88 -10.78 6.48
C ILE A 43 -18.69 -11.87 5.74
N ALA A 44 -19.01 -12.98 6.41
CA ALA A 44 -19.80 -14.07 5.83
C ALA A 44 -21.19 -13.58 5.41
N ARG A 45 -21.86 -12.83 6.28
CA ARG A 45 -23.19 -12.25 5.97
C ARG A 45 -23.12 -11.32 4.77
N GLN A 46 -22.09 -10.46 4.71
CA GLN A 46 -21.87 -9.53 3.61
C GLN A 46 -21.57 -10.25 2.29
N ALA A 47 -20.81 -11.35 2.34
CA ALA A 47 -20.46 -12.17 1.18
C ALA A 47 -21.58 -13.13 0.73
N GLY A 48 -22.67 -13.27 1.50
CA GLY A 48 -23.72 -14.27 1.24
C GLY A 48 -23.28 -15.70 1.53
N TYR A 49 -22.34 -15.90 2.46
CA TYR A 49 -21.79 -17.20 2.85
C TYR A 49 -22.05 -17.52 4.32
N THR A 50 -21.79 -18.77 4.70
CA THR A 50 -21.70 -19.16 6.11
C THR A 50 -20.28 -18.89 6.66
N ALA A 51 -20.14 -18.71 7.98
CA ALA A 51 -18.83 -18.56 8.60
C ALA A 51 -17.92 -19.76 8.33
N GLY A 52 -18.47 -20.98 8.28
CA GLY A 52 -17.71 -22.19 7.95
C GLY A 52 -17.14 -22.15 6.52
N ALA A 53 -17.87 -21.58 5.57
CA ALA A 53 -17.37 -21.39 4.21
C ALA A 53 -16.20 -20.38 4.16
N ILE A 54 -16.24 -19.32 4.99
CA ILE A 54 -15.12 -18.39 5.10
C ILE A 54 -13.87 -19.08 5.64
N TYR A 55 -13.99 -19.86 6.72
CA TYR A 55 -12.86 -20.57 7.34
C TYR A 55 -12.19 -21.57 6.38
N PHE A 56 -12.89 -22.06 5.36
CA PHE A 56 -12.27 -22.87 4.33
C PHE A 56 -11.25 -22.10 3.47
N HIS A 57 -11.43 -20.79 3.32
CA HIS A 57 -10.56 -19.92 2.51
C HIS A 57 -9.56 -19.15 3.37
N PHE A 58 -9.93 -18.75 4.59
CA PHE A 58 -9.14 -17.90 5.46
C PHE A 58 -9.24 -18.39 6.91
N PRO A 59 -8.12 -18.69 7.57
CA PRO A 59 -8.11 -19.22 8.94
C PRO A 59 -8.56 -18.22 10.00
N SER A 60 -8.47 -16.92 9.72
CA SER A 60 -8.83 -15.85 10.66
C SER A 60 -9.23 -14.57 9.94
N LYS A 61 -9.79 -13.60 10.66
CA LYS A 61 -10.09 -12.26 10.12
C LYS A 61 -8.81 -11.49 9.78
N GLU A 62 -7.75 -11.70 10.55
CA GLU A 62 -6.43 -11.11 10.32
C GLU A 62 -5.82 -11.61 9.01
N ALA A 63 -6.02 -12.89 8.66
CA ALA A 63 -5.60 -13.44 7.38
C ALA A 63 -6.38 -12.82 6.20
N ILE A 64 -7.67 -12.53 6.37
CA ILE A 64 -8.47 -11.81 5.38
C ILE A 64 -7.95 -10.38 5.24
N TYR A 65 -7.71 -9.70 6.36
CA TYR A 65 -7.17 -8.36 6.39
C TYR A 65 -5.82 -8.27 5.68
N GLY A 66 -4.91 -9.19 6.01
CA GLY A 66 -3.60 -9.28 5.35
C GLY A 66 -3.73 -9.46 3.84
N ALA A 67 -4.68 -10.29 3.38
CA ALA A 67 -4.92 -10.47 1.95
C ALA A 67 -5.48 -9.21 1.27
N VAL A 68 -6.37 -8.47 1.93
CA VAL A 68 -6.89 -7.18 1.42
C VAL A 68 -5.78 -6.13 1.33
N LEU A 69 -4.92 -6.05 2.35
CA LEU A 69 -3.77 -5.14 2.35
C LEU A 69 -2.73 -5.55 1.30
N ASP A 70 -2.48 -6.84 1.13
CA ASP A 70 -1.57 -7.39 0.14
C ASP A 70 -1.95 -6.95 -1.29
N GLU A 71 -3.24 -7.05 -1.65
CA GLU A 71 -3.74 -6.57 -2.93
C GLU A 71 -3.66 -5.04 -3.08
N SER A 72 -3.86 -4.30 -2.00
CA SER A 72 -3.68 -2.83 -2.01
C SER A 72 -2.24 -2.46 -2.32
N LEU A 73 -1.27 -3.14 -1.68
CA LEU A 73 0.16 -2.95 -1.92
C LEU A 73 0.57 -3.38 -3.33
N ASP A 74 -0.04 -4.42 -3.90
CA ASP A 74 0.20 -4.81 -5.30
C ASP A 74 -0.24 -3.71 -6.28
N ARG A 75 -1.42 -3.09 -6.05
CA ARG A 75 -1.88 -1.95 -6.86
C ARG A 75 -0.95 -0.74 -6.72
N LEU A 76 -0.51 -0.43 -5.51
CA LEU A 76 0.47 0.64 -5.26
C LEU A 76 1.78 0.39 -6.02
N ASN A 77 2.34 -0.83 -5.89
CA ASN A 77 3.57 -1.22 -6.56
C ASN A 77 3.44 -1.14 -8.09
N ALA A 78 2.31 -1.57 -8.65
CA ALA A 78 2.04 -1.44 -10.07
C ALA A 78 2.01 0.04 -10.50
N ALA A 79 1.27 0.88 -9.77
CA ALA A 79 1.15 2.30 -10.09
C ALA A 79 2.52 3.02 -10.05
N VAL A 80 3.33 2.75 -9.01
CA VAL A 80 4.68 3.36 -8.90
C VAL A 80 5.59 2.87 -10.02
N ARG A 81 5.62 1.57 -10.30
CA ARG A 81 6.41 1.00 -11.38
C ARG A 81 6.07 1.59 -12.73
N ASP A 82 4.77 1.68 -13.06
CA ASP A 82 4.29 2.21 -14.33
C ASP A 82 4.63 3.70 -14.48
N ALA A 83 4.50 4.48 -13.39
CA ALA A 83 4.88 5.89 -13.39
C ALA A 83 6.38 6.08 -13.61
N VAL A 84 7.22 5.27 -12.97
CA VAL A 84 8.68 5.32 -13.15
C VAL A 84 9.08 4.89 -14.57
N ALA A 85 8.43 3.85 -15.11
CA ALA A 85 8.71 3.36 -16.47
C ALA A 85 8.31 4.36 -17.58
N THR A 86 7.36 5.24 -17.31
CA THR A 86 6.88 6.28 -18.26
C THR A 86 7.51 7.65 -18.05
N ALA A 87 8.23 7.85 -16.95
CA ALA A 87 8.95 9.09 -16.68
C ALA A 87 10.15 9.26 -17.65
N PRO A 88 10.64 10.51 -17.86
CA PRO A 88 11.92 10.72 -18.52
C PRO A 88 13.02 9.90 -17.84
N ASP A 89 13.94 9.33 -18.66
CA ASP A 89 14.99 8.43 -18.16
C ASP A 89 16.16 9.19 -17.51
N THR A 90 15.83 10.01 -16.51
CA THR A 90 16.81 10.64 -15.64
C THR A 90 16.55 10.22 -14.19
N PRO A 91 17.61 10.03 -13.37
CA PRO A 91 17.41 9.68 -11.96
C PRO A 91 16.51 10.66 -11.20
N PRO A 92 16.64 12.01 -11.35
CA PRO A 92 15.74 12.96 -10.72
C PRO A 92 14.27 12.79 -11.13
N ASP A 93 13.99 12.49 -12.40
CA ASP A 93 12.61 12.34 -12.89
C ASP A 93 11.99 11.02 -12.38
N ARG A 94 12.78 9.94 -12.31
CA ARG A 94 12.36 8.68 -11.69
C ARG A 94 12.05 8.85 -10.20
N LEU A 95 12.86 9.63 -9.46
CA LEU A 95 12.59 9.96 -8.05
C LEU A 95 11.27 10.73 -7.93
N ARG A 96 11.05 11.77 -8.75
CA ARG A 96 9.79 12.53 -8.79
C ARG A 96 8.60 11.62 -9.03
N ALA A 97 8.69 10.80 -10.08
CA ALA A 97 7.61 9.88 -10.46
C ALA A 97 7.25 8.92 -9.33
N ALA A 98 8.25 8.31 -8.68
CA ALA A 98 8.05 7.38 -7.57
C ALA A 98 7.40 8.07 -6.36
N ALA A 99 7.99 9.17 -5.88
CA ALA A 99 7.52 9.86 -4.69
C ALA A 99 6.12 10.46 -4.84
N LEU A 100 5.86 11.12 -5.97
CA LEU A 100 4.57 11.74 -6.24
C LEU A 100 3.47 10.70 -6.50
N THR A 101 3.78 9.58 -7.14
CA THR A 101 2.80 8.52 -7.38
C THR A 101 2.46 7.78 -6.11
N PHE A 102 3.44 7.49 -5.25
CA PHE A 102 3.20 6.92 -3.92
C PHE A 102 2.21 7.80 -3.14
N PHE A 103 2.47 9.09 -3.05
CA PHE A 103 1.60 10.03 -2.36
C PHE A 103 0.21 10.09 -3.00
N ALA A 104 0.13 10.27 -4.33
CA ALA A 104 -1.11 10.41 -5.05
C ALA A 104 -2.00 9.16 -4.98
N PHE A 105 -1.40 7.96 -4.90
CA PHE A 105 -2.15 6.72 -4.70
C PHE A 105 -2.94 6.78 -3.40
N TYR A 106 -2.31 7.07 -2.29
CA TYR A 106 -2.96 7.13 -0.99
C TYR A 106 -3.84 8.38 -0.81
N ALA A 107 -3.50 9.49 -1.45
CA ALA A 107 -4.36 10.69 -1.44
C ALA A 107 -5.72 10.43 -2.10
N ARG A 108 -5.76 9.61 -3.15
CA ARG A 108 -7.00 9.24 -3.87
C ARG A 108 -7.72 8.03 -3.28
N ASN A 109 -7.02 7.22 -2.51
CA ASN A 109 -7.51 5.97 -1.94
C ASN A 109 -7.42 5.97 -0.40
N PRO A 110 -8.27 6.76 0.30
CA PRO A 110 -8.22 6.87 1.76
C PRO A 110 -8.41 5.53 2.48
N ARG A 111 -9.17 4.62 1.87
CA ARG A 111 -9.40 3.26 2.40
C ARG A 111 -8.12 2.42 2.41
N ASP A 112 -7.33 2.51 1.34
CA ASP A 112 -6.04 1.81 1.26
C ASP A 112 -5.05 2.36 2.28
N LEU A 113 -5.09 3.69 2.52
CA LEU A 113 -4.31 4.32 3.57
C LEU A 113 -4.75 3.84 4.97
N ASP A 114 -6.04 3.81 5.25
CA ASP A 114 -6.58 3.31 6.53
C ASP A 114 -6.18 1.84 6.78
N LEU A 115 -6.20 1.00 5.76
CA LEU A 115 -5.68 -0.36 5.83
C LEU A 115 -4.20 -0.38 6.22
N GLY A 116 -3.35 0.41 5.57
CA GLY A 116 -1.93 0.51 5.89
C GLY A 116 -1.68 1.08 7.30
N PHE A 117 -2.47 2.07 7.72
CA PHE A 117 -2.36 2.70 9.04
C PHE A 117 -2.96 1.90 10.20
N TYR A 118 -3.72 0.85 9.92
CA TYR A 118 -4.21 -0.02 10.99
C TYR A 118 -3.08 -0.58 11.85
N LEU A 119 -1.93 -0.83 11.26
CA LEU A 119 -0.73 -1.25 11.97
C LEU A 119 -0.32 -0.26 13.08
N PHE A 120 -0.73 1.00 12.99
CA PHE A 120 -0.46 2.06 13.97
C PHE A 120 -1.57 2.28 15.00
N ARG A 121 -2.82 1.88 14.71
CA ARG A 121 -3.97 2.10 15.63
C ARG A 121 -3.94 1.19 16.88
N GLY A 122 -3.26 0.04 16.80
CA GLY A 122 -3.11 -0.91 17.91
C GLY A 122 -1.93 -0.63 18.86
N GLY A 123 -1.28 0.54 18.74
CA GLY A 123 0.00 0.85 19.40
C GLY A 123 1.18 0.68 18.42
N LEU A 124 2.40 0.91 18.89
CA LEU A 124 3.62 0.82 18.07
C LEU A 124 3.96 -0.60 17.58
N GLN A 125 3.15 -1.58 17.91
CA GLN A 125 3.29 -2.96 17.44
C GLN A 125 1.99 -3.45 16.80
N PRO A 126 2.06 -4.07 15.60
CA PRO A 126 0.90 -4.68 14.94
C PRO A 126 0.30 -5.77 15.86
N ARG A 127 -0.99 -5.69 16.14
CA ARG A 127 -1.68 -6.74 16.90
C ARG A 127 -2.48 -7.61 15.93
N GLY A 128 -2.27 -8.92 16.01
CA GLY A 128 -3.10 -9.92 15.35
C GLY A 128 -2.62 -10.40 13.98
N LEU A 129 -1.60 -9.80 13.36
CA LEU A 129 -0.91 -10.39 12.22
C LEU A 129 0.16 -11.38 12.71
N THR A 130 0.39 -12.46 11.95
CA THR A 130 1.54 -13.31 12.18
C THR A 130 2.82 -12.61 11.74
N ASP A 131 3.95 -12.87 12.39
CA ASP A 131 5.25 -12.27 12.02
C ASP A 131 5.58 -12.47 10.53
N THR A 132 5.24 -13.64 9.98
CA THR A 132 5.44 -13.96 8.56
C THR A 132 4.61 -13.07 7.64
N LEU A 133 3.34 -12.83 7.99
CA LEU A 133 2.44 -11.99 7.20
C LEU A 133 2.85 -10.52 7.29
N ASP A 134 3.20 -10.07 8.49
CA ASP A 134 3.69 -8.71 8.71
C ASP A 134 4.99 -8.45 7.92
N ALA A 135 5.94 -9.37 7.96
CA ALA A 135 7.18 -9.27 7.18
C ALA A 135 6.91 -9.19 5.67
N ALA A 136 6.02 -10.02 5.14
CA ALA A 136 5.67 -10.01 3.72
C ALA A 136 5.00 -8.70 3.29
N LEU A 137 4.11 -8.14 4.12
CA LEU A 137 3.45 -6.86 3.85
C LEU A 137 4.44 -5.69 3.92
N ASN A 138 5.37 -5.71 4.89
CA ASN A 138 6.44 -4.72 5.00
C ASN A 138 7.40 -4.78 3.82
N GLU A 139 7.72 -5.96 3.29
CA GLU A 139 8.52 -6.14 2.08
C GLU A 139 7.84 -5.50 0.86
N LYS A 140 6.53 -5.72 0.67
CA LYS A 140 5.76 -5.09 -0.41
C LYS A 140 5.70 -3.56 -0.28
N LEU A 141 5.54 -3.04 0.93
CA LEU A 141 5.60 -1.60 1.18
C LEU A 141 6.99 -1.04 0.84
N ALA A 142 8.05 -1.70 1.29
CA ALA A 142 9.42 -1.32 0.96
C ALA A 142 9.67 -1.34 -0.56
N ALA A 143 9.13 -2.33 -1.28
CA ALA A 143 9.23 -2.42 -2.73
C ALA A 143 8.59 -1.22 -3.45
N SER A 144 7.51 -0.64 -2.91
CA SER A 144 6.88 0.57 -3.48
C SER A 144 7.75 1.82 -3.32
N LEU A 145 8.65 1.85 -2.34
CA LEU A 145 9.58 2.94 -2.06
C LEU A 145 10.97 2.72 -2.69
N ALA A 146 11.29 1.47 -3.06
CA ALA A 146 12.59 1.10 -3.62
C ALA A 146 13.02 1.94 -4.85
N PRO A 147 12.12 2.36 -5.76
CA PRO A 147 12.50 3.22 -6.89
C PRO A 147 13.10 4.58 -6.48
N ILE A 148 12.72 5.12 -5.31
CA ILE A 148 13.33 6.35 -4.75
C ILE A 148 14.80 6.08 -4.43
N GLY A 149 15.08 5.00 -3.70
CA GLY A 149 16.44 4.60 -3.34
C GLY A 149 17.30 4.27 -4.57
N ALA A 150 16.73 3.58 -5.56
CA ALA A 150 17.40 3.27 -6.81
C ALA A 150 17.81 4.54 -7.58
N ALA A 151 16.91 5.51 -7.69
CA ALA A 151 17.21 6.78 -8.34
C ALA A 151 18.35 7.54 -7.63
N LEU A 152 18.36 7.51 -6.28
CA LEU A 152 19.44 8.12 -5.49
C LEU A 152 20.79 7.41 -5.72
N ALA A 153 20.80 6.07 -5.76
CA ALA A 153 22.01 5.30 -6.07
C ALA A 153 22.56 5.63 -7.47
N ASP A 154 21.67 5.79 -8.46
CA ASP A 154 22.06 6.22 -9.81
C ASP A 154 22.59 7.67 -9.87
N MET A 155 22.25 8.50 -8.88
CA MET A 155 22.84 9.84 -8.68
C MET A 155 24.18 9.80 -7.93
N GLY A 156 24.64 8.63 -7.49
CA GLY A 156 25.94 8.43 -6.83
C GLY A 156 25.91 8.51 -5.29
N PHE A 157 24.73 8.48 -4.68
CA PHE A 157 24.60 8.45 -3.21
C PHE A 157 24.87 7.03 -2.67
N ASP A 158 25.48 6.98 -1.49
CA ASP A 158 25.73 5.71 -0.79
C ASP A 158 24.43 5.11 -0.21
N ASP A 159 24.50 3.85 0.18
CA ASP A 159 23.36 3.12 0.75
C ASP A 159 22.75 3.77 1.99
N ALA A 160 23.55 4.42 2.83
CA ALA A 160 23.06 5.07 4.04
C ALA A 160 22.24 6.33 3.70
N ALA A 161 22.75 7.15 2.78
CA ALA A 161 22.04 8.31 2.26
C ALA A 161 20.76 7.90 1.51
N CYS A 162 20.81 6.86 0.66
CA CYS A 162 19.64 6.34 -0.03
C CYS A 162 18.52 5.93 0.94
N ARG A 163 18.86 5.19 1.99
CA ARG A 163 17.89 4.80 3.03
C ARG A 163 17.34 6.00 3.79
N ALA A 164 18.19 6.94 4.18
CA ALA A 164 17.78 8.11 4.95
C ALA A 164 16.81 9.00 4.16
N VAL A 165 17.14 9.32 2.91
CA VAL A 165 16.30 10.16 2.04
C VAL A 165 14.99 9.45 1.69
N THR A 166 15.01 8.13 1.45
CA THR A 166 13.78 7.35 1.21
C THR A 166 12.88 7.39 2.45
N ALA A 167 13.42 7.20 3.65
CA ALA A 167 12.67 7.26 4.90
C ALA A 167 12.11 8.65 5.18
N ASP A 168 12.89 9.72 4.92
CA ASP A 168 12.44 11.11 5.07
C ASP A 168 11.27 11.41 4.10
N THR A 169 11.40 11.00 2.83
CA THR A 169 10.35 11.15 1.81
C THR A 169 9.08 10.42 2.20
N PHE A 170 9.21 9.18 2.69
CA PHE A 170 8.08 8.40 3.19
C PHE A 170 7.42 9.07 4.40
N GLY A 171 8.18 9.50 5.39
CA GLY A 171 7.67 10.20 6.58
C GLY A 171 6.95 11.49 6.22
N HIS A 172 7.49 12.28 5.27
CA HIS A 172 6.86 13.50 4.77
C HIS A 172 5.52 13.19 4.08
N ALA A 173 5.48 12.21 3.18
CA ALA A 173 4.26 11.78 2.51
C ALA A 173 3.18 11.35 3.50
N VAL A 174 3.54 10.51 4.49
CA VAL A 174 2.63 10.02 5.53
C VAL A 174 2.07 11.17 6.38
N GLY A 175 2.91 12.13 6.76
CA GLY A 175 2.49 13.32 7.50
C GLY A 175 1.46 14.14 6.73
N LEU A 176 1.73 14.42 5.44
CA LEU A 176 0.80 15.15 4.58
C LEU A 176 -0.50 14.39 4.34
N LEU A 177 -0.45 13.08 4.11
CA LEU A 177 -1.64 12.22 3.94
C LEU A 177 -2.51 12.25 5.20
N THR A 178 -1.91 12.21 6.38
CA THR A 178 -2.63 12.32 7.66
C THR A 178 -3.34 13.67 7.78
N LEU A 179 -2.68 14.77 7.44
CA LEU A 179 -3.28 16.10 7.45
C LEU A 179 -4.38 16.24 6.39
N HIS A 180 -4.18 15.67 5.22
CA HIS A 180 -5.13 15.66 4.11
C HIS A 180 -6.44 14.97 4.49
N HIS A 181 -6.36 13.69 4.88
CA HIS A 181 -7.56 12.89 5.14
C HIS A 181 -8.29 13.27 6.44
N THR A 182 -7.59 13.83 7.42
CA THR A 182 -8.23 14.39 8.62
C THR A 182 -8.79 15.81 8.40
N GLY A 183 -8.58 16.39 7.23
CA GLY A 183 -8.98 17.74 6.89
C GLY A 183 -8.19 18.84 7.61
N ARG A 184 -7.19 18.48 8.42
CA ARG A 184 -6.37 19.45 9.19
C ARG A 184 -5.50 20.32 8.30
N ILE A 185 -5.15 19.88 7.10
CA ILE A 185 -4.40 20.68 6.12
C ILE A 185 -5.07 22.01 5.82
N ARG A 186 -6.41 22.08 5.91
CA ARG A 186 -7.20 23.31 5.67
C ARG A 186 -6.90 24.42 6.67
N MET A 187 -6.42 24.09 7.88
CA MET A 187 -6.03 25.08 8.89
C MET A 187 -4.88 25.98 8.41
N PHE A 188 -4.08 25.50 7.48
CA PHE A 188 -2.91 26.19 6.93
C PHE A 188 -3.21 26.86 5.59
N GLY A 189 -4.42 26.69 5.02
CA GLY A 189 -4.78 27.22 3.71
C GLY A 189 -3.98 26.61 2.55
N CYS A 190 -3.40 25.42 2.75
CA CYS A 190 -2.52 24.75 1.80
C CYS A 190 -3.19 23.49 1.21
N SER A 191 -2.70 23.07 0.04
CA SER A 191 -2.99 21.77 -0.56
C SER A 191 -1.88 20.78 -0.19
N ALA A 192 -2.24 19.56 0.22
CA ALA A 192 -1.27 18.52 0.49
C ALA A 192 -0.52 18.08 -0.78
N ASP A 193 -1.19 18.10 -1.94
CA ASP A 193 -0.57 17.84 -3.24
C ASP A 193 0.50 18.88 -3.59
N ASP A 194 0.21 20.18 -3.38
CA ASP A 194 1.18 21.24 -3.67
C ASP A 194 2.38 21.20 -2.73
N LEU A 195 2.13 20.89 -1.44
CA LEU A 195 3.19 20.72 -0.46
C LEU A 195 4.09 19.53 -0.79
N MET A 196 3.50 18.39 -1.22
CA MET A 196 4.29 17.23 -1.63
C MET A 196 5.11 17.52 -2.88
N ARG A 197 4.54 18.18 -3.89
CA ARG A 197 5.30 18.62 -5.08
C ARG A 197 6.45 19.55 -4.69
N GLY A 198 6.17 20.58 -3.90
CA GLY A 198 7.18 21.53 -3.43
C GLY A 198 8.32 20.86 -2.66
N TYR A 199 7.98 19.88 -1.80
CA TYR A 199 8.98 19.07 -1.10
C TYR A 199 9.87 18.28 -2.06
N VAL A 200 9.28 17.56 -3.02
CA VAL A 200 10.03 16.75 -3.99
C VAL A 200 10.91 17.61 -4.87
N GLU A 201 10.43 18.76 -5.35
CA GLU A 201 11.26 19.69 -6.14
C GLU A 201 12.42 20.27 -5.34
N ALA A 202 12.17 20.67 -4.10
CA ALA A 202 13.23 21.15 -3.20
C ALA A 202 14.26 20.03 -2.87
N LEU A 203 13.79 18.79 -2.70
CA LEU A 203 14.65 17.65 -2.50
C LEU A 203 15.55 17.42 -3.71
N VAL A 204 14.99 17.32 -4.90
CA VAL A 204 15.76 17.13 -6.15
C VAL A 204 16.74 18.26 -6.37
N GLY A 205 16.34 19.52 -6.13
CA GLY A 205 17.24 20.68 -6.24
C GLY A 205 18.46 20.60 -5.31
N ARG A 206 18.27 20.12 -4.07
CA ARG A 206 19.38 19.91 -3.11
C ARG A 206 20.32 18.75 -3.49
N LEU A 207 19.78 17.73 -4.16
CA LEU A 207 20.55 16.55 -4.54
C LEU A 207 21.35 16.76 -5.85
N ALA A 208 20.97 17.77 -6.65
CA ALA A 208 21.63 18.11 -7.93
C ALA A 208 22.77 19.12 -7.79
N GLY A 209 22.93 19.79 -6.63
CA GLY A 209 23.97 20.80 -6.35
C GLY A 209 25.05 20.23 -5.48
#